data_20a62a6e79ed20fc7ab6c98b7c1b9285
#
_entry.id   20a62a6e79ed20fc7ab6c98b7c1b9285
#
_cell.length_a   1.000
_cell.length_b   1.000
_cell.length_c   1.000
_cell.angle_alpha   90.00
_cell.angle_beta   90.00
_cell.angle_gamma   90.00
#
_symmetry.space_group_name_H-M   'P 1'
#
loop_
_entity.id
_entity.type
_entity.pdbx_description
1 polymer ?
#
loop_
_entity_poly.entity_id
_entity_poly.type
_entity_poly.pdbx_seq_one_letter_code
_entity_poly.pdbx_strand_id
1 'polypeptide(L)'
;MKSFIIDKGNQATFKMYPEIVTKTMNKEDRYSHLLPVKCWVLYFSPWCRHTAQGILLKPGKNPRVIFDASTKGSPHEVVLNEITPTELEANIDFGLAKMKLLIRIYNLRIIYPQMKIFLALADITACFRFPRMHADVTGAFGFMAEELYFLATSMVFGSNTSTSS
;
A
#
# COMPACT_ATOMS: atom_id res chain seq x y z
N MET A 1 2.51 -19.71 -16.73
CA MET A 1 2.82 -18.30 -16.41
C MET A 1 2.77 -17.98 -14.91
N LYS A 2 1.84 -18.52 -14.12
CA LYS A 2 1.80 -18.34 -12.65
C LYS A 2 3.00 -18.93 -11.89
N SER A 3 3.65 -19.97 -12.41
CA SER A 3 4.78 -20.65 -11.74
C SER A 3 5.99 -19.73 -11.53
N PHE A 4 6.36 -18.92 -12.50
CA PHE A 4 7.57 -18.09 -12.43
C PHE A 4 7.57 -17.05 -11.29
N ILE A 5 6.42 -16.41 -11.04
CA ILE A 5 6.32 -15.43 -9.95
C ILE A 5 6.32 -16.13 -8.61
N ILE A 6 5.67 -17.28 -8.52
CA ILE A 6 5.63 -18.10 -7.31
C ILE A 6 7.04 -18.60 -7.00
N ASP A 7 7.77 -19.06 -8.00
CA ASP A 7 9.16 -19.56 -7.85
C ASP A 7 10.13 -18.44 -7.44
N LYS A 8 9.95 -17.23 -7.96
CA LYS A 8 10.72 -16.05 -7.55
C LYS A 8 10.41 -15.65 -6.10
N GLY A 9 9.16 -15.75 -5.69
CA GLY A 9 8.69 -15.46 -4.34
C GLY A 9 8.92 -14.01 -3.91
N ASN A 10 9.02 -13.81 -2.61
CA ASN A 10 9.24 -12.50 -2.02
C ASN A 10 10.70 -12.05 -2.14
N GLN A 11 10.92 -10.74 -2.03
CA GLN A 11 12.26 -10.15 -2.04
C GLN A 11 13.14 -10.71 -0.90
N ALA A 12 14.46 -10.64 -1.08
CA ALA A 12 15.42 -11.13 -0.09
C ALA A 12 15.21 -10.49 1.30
N THR A 13 14.93 -9.19 1.34
CA THR A 13 14.66 -8.46 2.59
C THR A 13 13.45 -9.01 3.36
N PHE A 14 12.43 -9.50 2.69
CA PHE A 14 11.28 -10.14 3.34
C PHE A 14 11.67 -11.44 4.05
N LYS A 15 12.55 -12.22 3.41
CA LYS A 15 13.06 -13.49 3.96
C LYS A 15 14.07 -13.28 5.10
N MET A 16 14.81 -12.17 5.08
CA MET A 16 15.83 -11.86 6.09
C MET A 16 15.27 -11.41 7.44
N TYR A 17 14.03 -10.94 7.49
CA TYR A 17 13.43 -10.37 8.71
C TYR A 17 12.07 -11.01 9.03
N PRO A 18 12.04 -12.32 9.32
CA PRO A 18 10.77 -13.05 9.52
C PRO A 18 9.97 -12.53 10.72
N GLU A 19 10.63 -12.06 11.77
CA GLU A 19 9.95 -11.49 12.95
C GLU A 19 9.19 -10.20 12.64
N ILE A 20 9.72 -9.36 11.74
CA ILE A 20 9.04 -8.15 11.27
C ILE A 20 7.83 -8.53 10.42
N VAL A 21 8.00 -9.50 9.55
CA VAL A 21 6.92 -10.05 8.71
C VAL A 21 5.79 -10.57 9.57
N THR A 22 6.07 -11.50 10.48
CA THR A 22 5.07 -12.12 11.36
C THR A 22 4.34 -11.08 12.19
N LYS A 23 5.06 -10.13 12.79
CA LYS A 23 4.46 -9.03 13.56
C LYS A 23 3.52 -8.19 12.70
N THR A 24 3.93 -7.89 11.47
CA THR A 24 3.11 -7.09 10.55
C THR A 24 1.89 -7.87 10.09
N MET A 25 2.04 -9.13 9.70
CA MET A 25 0.93 -9.99 9.26
C MET A 25 -0.13 -10.14 10.38
N ASN A 26 0.30 -10.42 11.60
CA ASN A 26 -0.61 -10.54 12.74
C ASN A 26 -1.37 -9.23 13.02
N LYS A 27 -0.72 -8.08 12.82
CA LYS A 27 -1.37 -6.78 12.94
C LYS A 27 -2.40 -6.58 11.84
N GLU A 28 -2.02 -6.81 10.58
CA GLU A 28 -2.90 -6.61 9.43
C GLU A 28 -4.10 -7.57 9.44
N ASP A 29 -3.90 -8.82 9.88
CA ASP A 29 -4.98 -9.80 10.08
C ASP A 29 -5.96 -9.33 11.15
N ARG A 30 -5.47 -8.88 12.31
CA ARG A 30 -6.30 -8.33 13.39
C ARG A 30 -7.22 -7.19 12.95
N TYR A 31 -6.78 -6.36 12.03
CA TYR A 31 -7.59 -5.28 11.44
C TYR A 31 -8.39 -5.72 10.22
N SER A 32 -8.36 -7.00 9.89
CA SER A 32 -9.02 -7.56 8.69
C SER A 32 -8.58 -6.85 7.39
N HIS A 33 -7.33 -6.40 7.32
CA HIS A 33 -6.73 -5.84 6.11
C HIS A 33 -6.20 -6.91 5.18
N LEU A 34 -6.01 -8.12 5.70
CA LEU A 34 -5.58 -9.31 4.97
C LEU A 34 -6.55 -10.45 5.28
N LEU A 35 -6.79 -11.29 4.28
CA LEU A 35 -7.53 -12.53 4.42
C LEU A 35 -6.57 -13.69 4.16
N PRO A 36 -6.16 -14.45 5.18
CA PRO A 36 -5.34 -15.64 4.99
C PRO A 36 -6.17 -16.77 4.39
N VAL A 37 -5.65 -17.39 3.36
CA VAL A 37 -6.24 -18.55 2.70
C VAL A 37 -5.16 -19.59 2.43
N LYS A 38 -5.54 -20.83 2.18
CA LYS A 38 -4.58 -21.87 1.83
C LYS A 38 -3.91 -21.58 0.49
N CYS A 39 -2.61 -21.83 0.37
CA CYS A 39 -1.80 -21.47 -0.80
C CYS A 39 -2.32 -22.08 -2.12
N TRP A 40 -3.00 -23.22 -2.07
CA TRP A 40 -3.57 -23.85 -3.28
C TRP A 40 -4.58 -22.96 -4.00
N VAL A 41 -5.22 -21.99 -3.31
CA VAL A 41 -6.14 -21.01 -3.92
C VAL A 41 -5.44 -20.23 -5.04
N LEU A 42 -4.16 -19.87 -4.85
CA LEU A 42 -3.37 -19.19 -5.87
C LEU A 42 -3.25 -20.01 -7.16
N TYR A 43 -3.09 -21.34 -7.04
CA TYR A 43 -2.90 -22.22 -8.19
C TYR A 43 -4.20 -22.44 -8.99
N PHE A 44 -5.31 -22.57 -8.30
CA PHE A 44 -6.60 -22.92 -8.92
C PHE A 44 -7.46 -21.70 -9.30
N SER A 45 -7.21 -20.54 -8.70
CA SER A 45 -7.96 -19.33 -9.03
C SER A 45 -7.25 -18.54 -10.16
N PRO A 46 -7.89 -18.34 -11.32
CA PRO A 46 -7.30 -17.54 -12.39
C PRO A 46 -7.14 -16.06 -12.03
N TRP A 47 -7.89 -15.59 -11.05
CA TRP A 47 -7.93 -14.20 -10.60
C TRP A 47 -6.86 -13.87 -9.57
N CYS A 48 -6.32 -14.87 -8.87
CA CYS A 48 -5.30 -14.68 -7.88
C CYS A 48 -3.92 -14.49 -8.54
N ARG A 49 -3.20 -13.47 -8.11
CA ARG A 49 -1.83 -13.17 -8.53
C ARG A 49 -0.92 -13.15 -7.30
N HIS A 50 0.33 -13.50 -7.48
CA HIS A 50 1.34 -13.32 -6.46
C HIS A 50 2.08 -12.00 -6.72
N THR A 51 2.03 -11.11 -5.73
CA THR A 51 2.81 -9.87 -5.74
C THR A 51 3.92 -9.98 -4.73
N ALA A 52 5.16 -9.79 -5.16
CA ALA A 52 6.32 -9.92 -4.27
C ALA A 52 6.25 -8.89 -3.14
N GLN A 53 6.68 -9.32 -1.96
CA GLN A 53 6.79 -8.46 -0.79
C GLN A 53 8.24 -8.15 -0.48
N GLY A 54 8.50 -6.95 0.02
CA GLY A 54 9.80 -6.53 0.52
C GLY A 54 9.69 -5.83 1.87
N ILE A 55 10.83 -5.59 2.51
CA ILE A 55 10.91 -4.76 3.71
C ILE A 55 11.74 -3.53 3.40
N LEU A 56 11.14 -2.37 3.60
CA LEU A 56 11.80 -1.09 3.52
C LEU A 56 12.38 -0.73 4.88
N LEU A 57 13.71 -0.68 4.95
CA LEU A 57 14.46 -0.23 6.11
C LEU A 57 14.91 1.21 5.89
N LYS A 58 14.58 2.11 6.80
CA LYS A 58 15.09 3.50 6.80
C LYS A 58 15.69 3.82 8.17
N PRO A 59 16.87 4.44 8.23
CA PRO A 59 17.47 4.87 9.50
C PRO A 59 16.50 5.71 10.33
N GLY A 60 16.35 5.38 11.62
CA GLY A 60 15.50 6.10 12.55
C GLY A 60 13.98 5.92 12.35
N LYS A 61 13.55 5.03 11.45
CA LYS A 61 12.12 4.72 11.22
C LYS A 61 11.83 3.24 11.40
N ASN A 62 10.60 2.95 11.80
CA ASN A 62 10.15 1.57 11.88
C ASN A 62 10.17 0.90 10.50
N PRO A 63 10.62 -0.36 10.41
CA PRO A 63 10.54 -1.14 9.19
C PRO A 63 9.12 -1.22 8.66
N ARG A 64 8.97 -1.24 7.33
CA ARG A 64 7.67 -1.35 6.67
C ARG A 64 7.69 -2.47 5.65
N VAL A 65 6.69 -3.33 5.71
CA VAL A 65 6.42 -4.27 4.61
C VAL A 65 5.82 -3.50 3.45
N ILE A 66 6.37 -3.71 2.26
CA ILE A 66 5.93 -3.06 1.03
C ILE A 66 5.51 -4.10 0.01
N PHE A 67 4.48 -3.79 -0.76
CA PHE A 67 4.10 -4.51 -1.95
C PHE A 67 4.95 -4.03 -3.13
N ASP A 68 5.57 -4.95 -3.84
CA ASP A 68 6.30 -4.64 -5.06
C ASP A 68 5.43 -4.95 -6.29
N ALA A 69 4.51 -4.05 -6.56
CA ALA A 69 3.59 -4.17 -7.69
C ALA A 69 4.28 -3.98 -9.06
N SER A 70 5.59 -3.71 -9.06
CA SER A 70 6.40 -3.54 -10.27
C SER A 70 7.34 -4.72 -10.53
N THR A 71 7.44 -5.68 -9.58
CA THR A 71 8.29 -6.85 -9.79
C THR A 71 7.71 -7.77 -10.86
N LYS A 72 8.49 -8.03 -11.91
CA LYS A 72 8.17 -9.00 -12.97
C LYS A 72 8.75 -10.38 -12.61
N GLY A 73 7.94 -11.40 -12.77
CA GLY A 73 8.39 -12.80 -12.74
C GLY A 73 9.09 -13.20 -14.02
N SER A 74 8.65 -12.64 -15.16
CA SER A 74 9.26 -12.83 -16.48
C SER A 74 9.30 -11.51 -17.25
N PRO A 75 10.17 -11.37 -18.28
CA PRO A 75 10.27 -10.16 -19.10
C PRO A 75 8.96 -9.77 -19.83
N HIS A 76 8.11 -10.76 -20.09
CA HIS A 76 6.84 -10.57 -20.83
C HIS A 76 5.63 -10.40 -19.92
N GLU A 77 5.85 -10.38 -18.61
CA GLU A 77 4.75 -10.22 -17.65
C GLU A 77 4.33 -8.77 -17.52
N VAL A 78 3.02 -8.55 -17.58
CA VAL A 78 2.42 -7.25 -17.29
C VAL A 78 2.20 -7.16 -15.78
N VAL A 79 2.86 -6.24 -15.14
CA VAL A 79 2.74 -6.01 -13.69
C VAL A 79 1.58 -5.09 -13.36
N LEU A 80 1.18 -5.10 -12.08
CA LEU A 80 0.00 -4.37 -11.62
C LEU A 80 0.10 -2.86 -11.91
N ASN A 81 1.28 -2.28 -11.70
CA ASN A 81 1.52 -0.86 -11.95
C ASN A 81 1.49 -0.48 -13.43
N GLU A 82 1.70 -1.43 -14.34
CA GLU A 82 1.56 -1.19 -15.79
C GLU A 82 0.10 -1.21 -16.25
N ILE A 83 -0.76 -1.92 -15.52
CA ILE A 83 -2.20 -2.02 -15.85
C ILE A 83 -2.98 -0.82 -15.30
N THR A 84 -2.47 -0.20 -14.23
CA THR A 84 -3.16 0.91 -13.57
C THR A 84 -3.05 2.17 -14.44
N PRO A 85 -4.16 2.75 -14.90
CA PRO A 85 -4.12 3.96 -15.71
C PRO A 85 -3.52 5.11 -14.92
N THR A 86 -2.46 5.72 -15.44
CA THR A 86 -1.84 6.94 -14.86
C THR A 86 -2.77 8.14 -14.89
N GLU A 87 -3.78 8.13 -15.74
CA GLU A 87 -4.78 9.19 -15.85
C GLU A 87 -5.65 9.35 -14.60
N LEU A 88 -5.79 8.31 -13.79
CA LEU A 88 -6.50 8.39 -12.51
C LEU A 88 -5.73 9.22 -11.46
N GLU A 89 -4.42 9.38 -11.62
CA GLU A 89 -3.57 10.18 -10.74
C GLU A 89 -3.74 11.69 -10.96
N ALA A 90 -4.19 12.09 -12.15
CA ALA A 90 -4.23 13.49 -12.58
C ALA A 90 -5.29 14.35 -11.87
N ASN A 91 -6.21 13.74 -11.13
CA ASN A 91 -7.33 14.47 -10.52
C ASN A 91 -7.16 14.77 -9.02
N ILE A 92 -6.02 14.41 -8.42
CA ILE A 92 -5.75 14.74 -7.01
C ILE A 92 -5.03 16.08 -6.95
N ASP A 93 -5.80 17.17 -6.88
CA ASP A 93 -5.26 18.52 -6.74
C ASP A 93 -5.23 18.95 -5.27
N PHE A 94 -4.07 18.84 -4.64
CA PHE A 94 -3.80 19.37 -3.29
C PHE A 94 -3.44 20.85 -3.28
N GLY A 95 -3.16 21.45 -4.45
CA GLY A 95 -2.68 22.84 -4.57
C GLY A 95 -3.64 23.87 -4.00
N LEU A 96 -4.92 23.71 -4.27
CA LEU A 96 -5.95 24.60 -3.77
C LEU A 96 -6.15 24.51 -2.25
N ALA A 97 -6.00 23.35 -1.64
CA ALA A 97 -6.14 23.19 -0.19
C ALA A 97 -5.06 23.98 0.56
N LYS A 98 -3.81 23.88 0.13
CA LYS A 98 -2.68 24.65 0.69
C LYS A 98 -2.89 26.15 0.53
N MET A 99 -3.30 26.60 -0.65
CA MET A 99 -3.57 28.00 -0.92
C MET A 99 -4.71 28.55 -0.06
N LYS A 100 -5.81 27.81 0.07
CA LYS A 100 -6.93 28.18 0.96
C LYS A 100 -6.50 28.31 2.41
N LEU A 101 -5.64 27.41 2.89
CA LEU A 101 -5.08 27.51 4.25
C LEU A 101 -4.26 28.79 4.43
N LEU A 102 -3.35 29.09 3.50
CA LEU A 102 -2.53 30.31 3.55
C LEU A 102 -3.38 31.58 3.54
N ILE A 103 -4.39 31.65 2.66
CA ILE A 103 -5.33 32.77 2.61
C ILE A 103 -6.08 32.90 3.94
N ARG A 104 -6.50 31.78 4.54
CA ARG A 104 -7.18 31.80 5.84
C ARG A 104 -6.30 32.35 6.95
N ILE A 105 -5.03 31.91 7.01
CA ILE A 105 -4.05 32.42 7.97
C ILE A 105 -3.83 33.93 7.77
N TYR A 106 -3.67 34.36 6.53
CA TYR A 106 -3.49 35.77 6.19
C TYR A 106 -4.68 36.62 6.63
N ASN A 107 -5.90 36.20 6.31
CA ASN A 107 -7.11 36.93 6.72
C ASN A 107 -7.27 37.00 8.23
N LEU A 108 -6.98 35.90 8.95
CA LEU A 108 -7.01 35.91 10.39
C LEU A 108 -5.96 36.87 10.99
N ARG A 109 -4.80 37.00 10.37
CA ARG A 109 -3.75 37.92 10.80
C ARG A 109 -4.16 39.40 10.58
N ILE A 110 -4.90 39.71 9.52
CA ILE A 110 -5.43 41.03 9.29
C ILE A 110 -6.52 41.38 10.31
N ILE A 111 -7.47 40.47 10.51
CA ILE A 111 -8.61 40.71 11.42
C ILE A 111 -8.16 40.77 12.87
N TYR A 112 -7.21 39.94 13.25
CA TYR A 112 -6.73 39.79 14.63
C TYR A 112 -5.20 39.85 14.71
N PRO A 113 -4.59 41.03 14.50
CA PRO A 113 -3.15 41.18 14.35
C PRO A 113 -2.35 40.78 15.61
N GLN A 114 -2.92 40.92 16.78
CA GLN A 114 -2.27 40.62 18.04
C GLN A 114 -2.56 39.23 18.58
N MET A 115 -3.50 38.48 18.00
CA MET A 115 -3.82 37.13 18.45
C MET A 115 -2.82 36.12 17.92
N LYS A 116 -2.45 35.15 18.76
CA LYS A 116 -1.67 33.99 18.34
C LYS A 116 -2.55 33.10 17.48
N ILE A 117 -2.02 32.72 16.31
CA ILE A 117 -2.66 31.75 15.43
C ILE A 117 -2.00 30.39 15.68
N PHE A 118 -2.79 29.41 16.09
CA PHE A 118 -2.33 28.03 16.31
C PHE A 118 -2.72 27.21 15.09
N LEU A 119 -1.78 26.37 14.63
CA LEU A 119 -2.01 25.37 13.60
C LEU A 119 -1.92 23.99 14.25
N ALA A 120 -2.91 23.16 14.02
CA ALA A 120 -2.88 21.76 14.40
C ALA A 120 -2.64 20.90 13.16
N LEU A 121 -1.68 20.00 13.25
CA LEU A 121 -1.45 18.97 12.25
C LEU A 121 -1.94 17.65 12.82
N ALA A 122 -2.85 17.00 12.12
CA ALA A 122 -3.29 15.65 12.44
C ALA A 122 -2.93 14.72 11.28
N ASP A 123 -2.26 13.63 11.60
CA ASP A 123 -1.96 12.55 10.66
C ASP A 123 -2.81 11.33 11.00
N ILE A 124 -3.49 10.79 10.01
CA ILE A 124 -4.29 9.58 10.19
C ILE A 124 -3.39 8.39 9.95
N THR A 125 -3.05 7.68 11.02
CA THR A 125 -2.20 6.49 10.93
C THR A 125 -2.79 5.47 9.97
N ALA A 126 -2.00 5.11 8.95
CA ALA A 126 -2.37 4.13 7.93
C ALA A 126 -3.68 4.47 7.18
N CYS A 127 -3.96 5.76 6.92
CA CYS A 127 -5.20 6.20 6.26
C CYS A 127 -5.47 5.49 4.91
N PHE A 128 -4.42 5.12 4.16
CA PHE A 128 -4.53 4.35 2.92
C PHE A 128 -5.10 2.93 3.13
N ARG A 129 -5.12 2.41 4.38
CA ARG A 129 -5.74 1.12 4.72
C ARG A 129 -7.25 1.22 4.98
N PHE A 130 -7.81 2.42 5.11
CA PHE A 130 -9.26 2.59 5.32
C PHE A 130 -10.09 2.21 4.09
N PRO A 131 -9.71 2.57 2.85
CA PRO A 131 -10.44 2.11 1.69
C PRO A 131 -10.38 0.59 1.58
N ARG A 132 -11.54 -0.05 1.52
CA ARG A 132 -11.65 -1.48 1.28
C ARG A 132 -11.58 -1.75 -0.22
N MET A 133 -10.93 -2.84 -0.57
CA MET A 133 -10.86 -3.27 -1.95
C MET A 133 -12.14 -4.00 -2.34
N HIS A 134 -12.61 -3.77 -3.56
CA HIS A 134 -13.70 -4.54 -4.11
C HIS A 134 -13.29 -6.02 -4.27
N ALA A 135 -14.24 -6.93 -4.04
CA ALA A 135 -13.96 -8.37 -4.08
C ALA A 135 -13.32 -8.83 -5.40
N ASP A 136 -13.73 -8.24 -6.52
CA ASP A 136 -13.23 -8.60 -7.87
C ASP A 136 -11.75 -8.28 -8.08
N VAL A 137 -11.19 -7.32 -7.34
CA VAL A 137 -9.79 -6.91 -7.48
C VAL A 137 -8.88 -7.45 -6.36
N THR A 138 -9.45 -7.95 -5.28
CA THR A 138 -8.70 -8.44 -4.11
C THR A 138 -7.68 -9.53 -4.49
N GLY A 139 -8.04 -10.42 -5.42
CA GLY A 139 -7.15 -11.48 -5.90
C GLY A 139 -5.90 -10.97 -6.64
N ALA A 140 -5.94 -9.77 -7.19
CA ALA A 140 -4.79 -9.18 -7.87
C ALA A 140 -3.70 -8.70 -6.90
N PHE A 141 -4.05 -8.46 -5.63
CA PHE A 141 -3.16 -7.94 -4.59
C PHE A 141 -2.83 -9.00 -3.54
N GLY A 142 -2.62 -10.23 -3.98
CA GLY A 142 -2.27 -11.32 -3.09
C GLY A 142 -0.76 -11.57 -3.03
N PHE A 143 -0.32 -12.20 -1.95
CA PHE A 143 1.07 -12.62 -1.77
C PHE A 143 1.16 -13.86 -0.90
N MET A 144 2.29 -14.55 -1.01
CA MET A 144 2.60 -15.70 -0.17
C MET A 144 3.51 -15.29 0.98
N ALA A 145 3.20 -15.76 2.18
CA ALA A 145 4.11 -15.74 3.30
C ALA A 145 3.98 -17.09 4.03
N GLU A 146 5.12 -17.74 4.23
CA GLU A 146 5.17 -19.10 4.76
C GLU A 146 4.31 -20.07 3.92
N GLU A 147 3.37 -20.76 4.53
CA GLU A 147 2.48 -21.73 3.85
C GLU A 147 1.10 -21.14 3.51
N LEU A 148 0.90 -19.85 3.76
CA LEU A 148 -0.36 -19.18 3.52
C LEU A 148 -0.28 -18.22 2.34
N TYR A 149 -1.41 -18.08 1.67
CA TYR A 149 -1.62 -17.02 0.69
C TYR A 149 -2.54 -15.97 1.29
N PHE A 150 -2.13 -14.73 1.24
CA PHE A 150 -2.86 -13.59 1.80
C PHE A 150 -3.49 -12.78 0.68
N LEU A 151 -4.78 -12.54 0.79
CA LEU A 151 -5.53 -11.63 -0.06
C LEU A 151 -5.62 -10.26 0.63
N ALA A 152 -5.21 -9.19 -0.04
CA ALA A 152 -5.35 -7.86 0.50
C ALA A 152 -6.81 -7.39 0.38
N THR A 153 -7.46 -7.11 1.49
CA THR A 153 -8.83 -6.60 1.57
C THR A 153 -8.90 -5.09 1.71
N SER A 154 -7.75 -4.46 1.87
CA SER A 154 -7.57 -3.00 1.94
C SER A 154 -6.46 -2.59 1.01
N MET A 155 -6.43 -1.31 0.61
CA MET A 155 -5.36 -0.78 -0.24
C MET A 155 -3.99 -1.08 0.33
N VAL A 156 -3.03 -1.36 -0.54
CA VAL A 156 -1.67 -1.75 -0.18
C VAL A 156 -0.67 -0.68 -0.59
N PHE A 157 0.45 -0.57 0.15
CA PHE A 157 1.57 0.28 -0.27
C PHE A 157 2.29 -0.31 -1.47
N GLY A 158 2.69 0.55 -2.41
CA GLY A 158 3.48 0.15 -3.58
C GLY A 158 2.69 0.00 -4.87
N SER A 159 1.36 0.19 -4.84
CA SER A 159 0.59 0.43 -6.06
C SER A 159 0.71 1.90 -6.48
N ASN A 160 0.65 2.20 -7.76
CA ASN A 160 0.68 3.58 -8.28
C ASN A 160 -0.41 4.45 -7.68
N THR A 161 -1.57 3.87 -7.37
CA THR A 161 -2.69 4.57 -6.73
C THR A 161 -2.46 4.91 -5.26
N SER A 162 -1.46 4.31 -4.59
CA SER A 162 -1.14 4.55 -3.18
C SER A 162 -0.09 5.64 -2.96
N THR A 163 0.59 6.09 -4.01
CA THR A 163 1.69 7.09 -3.92
C THR A 163 1.23 8.52 -4.07
N SER A 164 -0.01 8.74 -4.47
CA SER A 164 -0.61 10.08 -4.65
C SER A 164 -1.26 10.66 -3.38
N SER A 165 -0.93 10.12 -2.21
CA SER A 165 -1.40 10.61 -0.92
C SER A 165 -0.28 11.11 -0.01
#